data_80659e8b2a29536bab2d92d007584ff5
#
_entry.id   80659e8b2a29536bab2d92d007584ff5
#
_cell.length_a   1.000
_cell.length_b   1.000
_cell.length_c   1.000
_cell.angle_alpha   90.00
_cell.angle_beta   90.00
_cell.angle_gamma   90.00
#
_symmetry.space_group_name_H-M   'P 1'
#
loop_
_entity.id
_entity.type
_entity.pdbx_description
1 polymer ?
#
loop_
_entity_poly.entity_id
_entity_poly.type
_entity_poly.pdbx_seq_one_letter_code
_entity_poly.pdbx_strand_id
1 'polypeptide(L)'
;MTDLECFRATVSHRRPERILYGAGFVEDLRKRLVAHTGTEDLGAHYGFYGSRGLPIETRPGTPKRDYAKYWEGETLPAGTTFDGYGVAMVPSGFYHFWGYISPLRNAASLADIEGFPLDDIAALDFSKMAAAAREHHAAGRVVGGWVGHIYENAWQIRGYEEFLLDMMERPAWAECLLGR
;
A
#
# COMPACT_ATOMS: atom_id res chain seq x y z
N MET A 1 -23.30 -1.87 20.93
CA MET A 1 -22.68 -0.81 20.07
C MET A 1 -22.23 -1.42 18.76
N THR A 2 -22.43 -0.71 17.64
CA THR A 2 -21.86 -1.05 16.34
C THR A 2 -20.34 -0.81 16.33
N ASP A 3 -19.63 -1.30 15.31
CA ASP A 3 -18.18 -1.01 15.16
C ASP A 3 -17.90 0.50 15.09
N LEU A 4 -18.76 1.23 14.36
CA LEU A 4 -18.62 2.68 14.24
C LEU A 4 -18.82 3.40 15.60
N GLU A 5 -19.76 2.96 16.42
CA GLU A 5 -19.99 3.52 17.76
C GLU A 5 -18.83 3.20 18.71
N CYS A 6 -18.32 1.97 18.69
CA CYS A 6 -17.13 1.58 19.45
C CYS A 6 -15.90 2.36 19.03
N PHE A 7 -15.71 2.54 17.70
CA PHE A 7 -14.62 3.35 17.15
C PHE A 7 -14.72 4.80 17.63
N ARG A 8 -15.89 5.42 17.50
CA ARG A 8 -16.13 6.80 17.95
C ARG A 8 -15.91 6.97 19.46
N ALA A 9 -16.35 6.00 20.27
CA ALA A 9 -16.07 6.01 21.71
C ALA A 9 -14.56 5.99 21.97
N THR A 10 -13.82 5.08 21.30
CA THR A 10 -12.38 4.93 21.47
C THR A 10 -11.61 6.19 21.09
N VAL A 11 -11.87 6.77 19.92
CA VAL A 11 -11.16 8.00 19.49
C VAL A 11 -11.55 9.25 20.27
N SER A 12 -12.70 9.19 20.97
CA SER A 12 -13.13 10.24 21.92
C SER A 12 -12.69 9.95 23.37
N HIS A 13 -11.75 9.03 23.57
CA HIS A 13 -11.25 8.61 24.88
C HIS A 13 -12.36 8.16 25.87
N ARG A 14 -13.47 7.63 25.35
CA ARG A 14 -14.53 7.05 26.16
C ARG A 14 -14.44 5.53 26.09
N ARG A 15 -14.85 4.84 27.15
CA ARG A 15 -14.84 3.37 27.18
C ARG A 15 -15.84 2.82 26.16
N PRO A 16 -15.39 2.04 25.14
CA PRO A 16 -16.29 1.35 24.24
C PRO A 16 -16.91 0.12 24.93
N GLU A 17 -18.00 -0.41 24.39
CA GLU A 17 -18.59 -1.67 24.85
C GLU A 17 -17.65 -2.85 24.63
N ARG A 18 -16.91 -2.83 23.51
CA ARG A 18 -15.88 -3.82 23.20
C ARG A 18 -14.66 -3.15 22.57
N ILE A 19 -13.49 -3.75 22.75
CA ILE A 19 -12.27 -3.33 22.07
C ILE A 19 -12.35 -3.80 20.60
N LEU A 20 -12.08 -2.88 19.69
CA LEU A 20 -11.94 -3.20 18.27
C LEU A 20 -10.52 -3.73 18.01
N TYR A 21 -10.41 -4.89 17.40
CA TYR A 21 -9.14 -5.50 17.06
C TYR A 21 -9.22 -6.22 15.71
N GLY A 22 -8.07 -6.41 15.09
CA GLY A 22 -7.93 -7.15 13.84
C GLY A 22 -6.57 -7.80 13.77
N ALA A 23 -6.41 -8.72 12.85
CA ALA A 23 -5.14 -9.35 12.55
C ALA A 23 -4.99 -9.59 11.05
N GLY A 24 -3.75 -9.44 10.54
CA GLY A 24 -3.34 -9.94 9.25
C GLY A 24 -2.56 -11.24 9.41
N PHE A 25 -2.65 -12.13 8.45
CA PHE A 25 -1.97 -13.42 8.47
C PHE A 25 -1.13 -13.57 7.20
N VAL A 26 0.11 -14.05 7.35
CA VAL A 26 0.88 -14.55 6.21
C VAL A 26 0.15 -15.78 5.62
N GLU A 27 0.32 -16.01 4.33
CA GLU A 27 -0.48 -16.97 3.57
C GLU A 27 -0.45 -18.39 4.17
N ASP A 28 0.70 -18.86 4.63
CA ASP A 28 0.82 -20.19 5.24
C ASP A 28 0.01 -20.33 6.55
N LEU A 29 0.10 -19.30 7.40
CA LEU A 29 -0.69 -19.27 8.63
C LEU A 29 -2.19 -19.17 8.32
N ARG A 30 -2.56 -18.36 7.32
CA ARG A 30 -3.95 -18.25 6.87
C ARG A 30 -4.50 -19.61 6.44
N LYS A 31 -3.79 -20.36 5.59
CA LYS A 31 -4.19 -21.72 5.16
C LYS A 31 -4.40 -22.67 6.35
N ARG A 32 -3.47 -22.64 7.31
CA ARG A 32 -3.58 -23.47 8.51
C ARG A 32 -4.79 -23.08 9.38
N LEU A 33 -5.06 -21.78 9.53
CA LEU A 33 -6.23 -21.29 10.26
C LEU A 33 -7.54 -21.67 9.56
N VAL A 34 -7.62 -21.52 8.23
CA VAL A 34 -8.77 -21.96 7.43
C VAL A 34 -9.02 -23.46 7.60
N ALA A 35 -7.99 -24.29 7.51
CA ALA A 35 -8.08 -25.73 7.73
C ALA A 35 -8.54 -26.07 9.16
N HIS A 36 -8.11 -25.31 10.17
CA HIS A 36 -8.48 -25.50 11.56
C HIS A 36 -9.92 -25.06 11.88
N THR A 37 -10.33 -23.91 11.35
CA THR A 37 -11.64 -23.30 11.64
C THR A 37 -12.76 -23.78 10.72
N GLY A 38 -12.42 -24.35 9.57
CA GLY A 38 -13.37 -24.76 8.53
C GLY A 38 -14.04 -23.60 7.80
N THR A 39 -13.51 -22.36 7.94
CA THR A 39 -14.06 -21.17 7.27
C THR A 39 -12.97 -20.31 6.65
N GLU A 40 -13.27 -19.75 5.47
CA GLU A 40 -12.45 -18.73 4.80
C GLU A 40 -12.60 -17.35 5.44
N ASP A 41 -13.74 -17.06 6.09
CA ASP A 41 -13.99 -15.80 6.78
C ASP A 41 -13.45 -15.84 8.22
N LEU A 42 -12.14 -15.74 8.33
CA LEU A 42 -11.46 -15.66 9.63
C LEU A 42 -11.84 -14.37 10.39
N GLY A 43 -12.18 -13.30 9.64
CA GLY A 43 -12.62 -12.05 10.26
C GLY A 43 -13.90 -12.23 11.05
N ALA A 44 -14.92 -12.82 10.44
CA ALA A 44 -16.18 -13.12 11.14
C ALA A 44 -15.98 -14.16 12.25
N HIS A 45 -15.19 -15.21 12.01
CA HIS A 45 -14.93 -16.29 12.97
C HIS A 45 -14.31 -15.76 14.28
N TYR A 46 -13.31 -14.89 14.17
CA TYR A 46 -12.61 -14.31 15.33
C TYR A 46 -13.20 -12.98 15.80
N GLY A 47 -14.25 -12.49 15.17
CA GLY A 47 -14.87 -11.21 15.53
C GLY A 47 -13.96 -10.00 15.26
N PHE A 48 -13.12 -10.08 14.22
CA PHE A 48 -12.25 -8.97 13.88
C PHE A 48 -13.05 -7.77 13.40
N TYR A 49 -12.64 -6.62 13.88
CA TYR A 49 -13.04 -5.36 13.30
C TYR A 49 -12.43 -5.21 11.91
N GLY A 50 -13.23 -4.80 10.96
CA GLY A 50 -12.78 -4.51 9.61
C GLY A 50 -13.22 -3.12 9.18
N SER A 51 -12.24 -2.24 8.88
CA SER A 51 -12.58 -1.02 8.16
C SER A 51 -12.91 -1.36 6.71
N ARG A 52 -13.85 -0.62 6.12
CA ARG A 52 -14.19 -0.73 4.70
C ARG A 52 -13.44 0.32 3.90
N GLY A 53 -12.75 -0.11 2.86
CA GLY A 53 -12.14 0.80 1.90
C GLY A 53 -13.21 1.60 1.15
N LEU A 54 -12.86 2.81 0.74
CA LEU A 54 -13.70 3.62 -0.11
C LEU A 54 -13.30 3.44 -1.58
N PRO A 55 -14.24 3.48 -2.53
CA PRO A 55 -13.94 3.31 -3.94
C PRO A 55 -13.13 4.50 -4.45
N ILE A 56 -11.96 4.20 -5.00
CA ILE A 56 -11.12 5.14 -5.74
C ILE A 56 -10.91 4.49 -7.11
N GLU A 57 -11.36 5.12 -8.15
CA GLU A 57 -11.27 4.61 -9.52
C GLU A 57 -10.27 5.46 -10.31
N THR A 58 -9.58 4.84 -11.26
CA THR A 58 -8.80 5.60 -12.24
C THR A 58 -9.73 6.13 -13.32
N ARG A 59 -9.61 7.42 -13.65
CA ARG A 59 -10.42 8.04 -14.70
C ARG A 59 -10.22 7.32 -16.03
N PRO A 60 -11.30 7.15 -16.82
CA PRO A 60 -11.18 6.57 -18.16
C PRO A 60 -10.18 7.35 -19.03
N GLY A 61 -9.36 6.61 -19.79
CA GLY A 61 -8.34 7.22 -20.66
C GLY A 61 -7.04 7.59 -19.97
N THR A 62 -6.90 7.40 -18.67
CA THR A 62 -5.61 7.56 -17.99
C THR A 62 -4.60 6.56 -18.55
N PRO A 63 -3.43 7.03 -19.06
CA PRO A 63 -2.40 6.15 -19.57
C PRO A 63 -1.90 5.17 -18.48
N LYS A 64 -1.69 3.92 -18.87
CA LYS A 64 -1.00 2.98 -17.97
C LYS A 64 0.46 3.39 -17.84
N ARG A 65 0.97 3.35 -16.63
CA ARG A 65 2.39 3.56 -16.37
C ARG A 65 3.21 2.44 -16.99
N ASP A 66 4.32 2.81 -17.61
CA ASP A 66 5.27 1.87 -18.20
C ASP A 66 6.62 1.99 -17.51
N TYR A 67 7.05 0.89 -16.95
CA TYR A 67 8.34 0.78 -16.26
C TYR A 67 9.35 -0.06 -17.03
N ALA A 68 9.02 -0.56 -18.24
CA ALA A 68 9.85 -1.49 -18.99
C ALA A 68 11.27 -0.94 -19.22
N LYS A 69 11.40 0.36 -19.53
CA LYS A 69 12.69 1.01 -19.77
C LYS A 69 13.71 0.89 -18.63
N TYR A 70 13.23 0.73 -17.37
CA TYR A 70 14.10 0.61 -16.21
C TYR A 70 14.69 -0.79 -16.04
N TRP A 71 14.19 -1.75 -16.83
CA TRP A 71 14.53 -3.17 -16.75
C TRP A 71 15.13 -3.71 -18.04
N GLU A 72 15.32 -2.84 -19.05
CA GLU A 72 15.95 -3.22 -20.32
C GLU A 72 17.37 -3.71 -20.08
N GLY A 73 17.69 -4.91 -20.60
CA GLY A 73 19.01 -5.53 -20.45
C GLY A 73 19.32 -6.13 -19.08
N GLU A 74 18.39 -6.05 -18.11
CA GLU A 74 18.58 -6.61 -16.76
C GLU A 74 18.25 -8.11 -16.71
N THR A 75 19.07 -8.85 -16.00
CA THR A 75 18.80 -10.25 -15.67
C THR A 75 18.32 -10.32 -14.23
N LEU A 76 17.04 -10.53 -14.04
CA LEU A 76 16.42 -10.60 -12.72
C LEU A 76 16.36 -12.05 -12.20
N PRO A 77 16.43 -12.28 -10.88
CA PRO A 77 16.29 -13.59 -10.26
C PRO A 77 14.97 -14.28 -10.66
N ALA A 78 15.00 -15.60 -10.75
CA ALA A 78 13.80 -16.39 -11.04
C ALA A 78 12.72 -16.15 -9.96
N GLY A 79 11.47 -16.02 -10.38
CA GLY A 79 10.33 -15.75 -9.50
C GLY A 79 10.16 -14.27 -9.13
N THR A 80 10.97 -13.36 -9.71
CA THR A 80 10.78 -11.92 -9.55
C THR A 80 9.41 -11.50 -10.09
N THR A 81 8.70 -10.67 -9.33
CA THR A 81 7.45 -10.00 -9.73
C THR A 81 7.64 -8.49 -9.60
N PHE A 82 6.69 -7.71 -10.13
CA PHE A 82 6.74 -6.25 -10.03
C PHE A 82 5.53 -5.73 -9.26
N ASP A 83 5.78 -4.75 -8.41
CA ASP A 83 4.70 -4.03 -7.73
C ASP A 83 4.08 -2.93 -8.62
N GLY A 84 3.14 -2.17 -8.05
CA GLY A 84 2.46 -1.07 -8.75
C GLY A 84 3.36 0.12 -9.10
N TYR A 85 4.57 0.20 -8.56
CA TYR A 85 5.58 1.23 -8.86
C TYR A 85 6.73 0.71 -9.71
N GLY A 86 6.61 -0.50 -10.25
CA GLY A 86 7.65 -1.11 -11.05
C GLY A 86 8.89 -1.53 -10.26
N VAL A 87 8.81 -1.62 -8.95
CA VAL A 87 9.86 -2.20 -8.10
C VAL A 87 9.89 -3.71 -8.30
N ALA A 88 11.07 -4.26 -8.56
CA ALA A 88 11.21 -5.72 -8.69
C ALA A 88 11.24 -6.37 -7.30
N MET A 89 10.24 -7.20 -7.04
CA MET A 89 10.07 -7.99 -5.82
C MET A 89 10.75 -9.34 -6.00
N VAL A 90 11.85 -9.58 -5.30
CA VAL A 90 12.67 -10.77 -5.44
C VAL A 90 12.44 -11.73 -4.27
N PRO A 91 12.20 -13.04 -4.51
CA PRO A 91 12.09 -14.02 -3.44
C PRO A 91 13.37 -14.07 -2.59
N SER A 92 13.24 -13.94 -1.27
CA SER A 92 14.39 -13.88 -0.35
C SER A 92 14.75 -15.21 0.31
N GLY A 93 14.15 -16.32 -0.13
CA GLY A 93 14.32 -17.64 0.50
C GLY A 93 13.37 -17.91 1.67
N PHE A 94 12.77 -16.88 2.26
CA PHE A 94 11.64 -17.00 3.17
C PHE A 94 10.37 -16.61 2.44
N TYR A 95 9.36 -17.48 2.45
CA TYR A 95 8.12 -17.34 1.66
C TYR A 95 7.32 -16.04 1.90
N HIS A 96 7.58 -15.31 2.97
CA HIS A 96 6.90 -14.06 3.32
C HIS A 96 7.82 -12.83 3.36
N PHE A 97 9.09 -12.99 2.99
CA PHE A 97 10.02 -11.88 2.82
C PHE A 97 10.41 -11.71 1.35
N TRP A 98 10.59 -10.47 0.96
CA TRP A 98 10.99 -10.07 -0.38
C TRP A 98 12.23 -9.19 -0.31
N GLY A 99 13.14 -9.40 -1.25
CA GLY A 99 14.14 -8.41 -1.59
C GLY A 99 13.56 -7.42 -2.60
N TYR A 100 14.15 -6.25 -2.67
CA TYR A 100 13.72 -5.20 -3.61
C TYR A 100 14.87 -4.82 -4.51
N ILE A 101 14.61 -4.72 -5.82
CA ILE A 101 15.52 -4.07 -6.77
C ILE A 101 14.79 -2.84 -7.28
N SER A 102 15.40 -1.69 -7.07
CA SER A 102 14.78 -0.39 -7.30
C SER A 102 14.91 0.06 -8.74
N PRO A 103 13.85 0.55 -9.39
CA PRO A 103 13.92 1.01 -10.77
C PRO A 103 14.83 2.23 -10.95
N LEU A 104 14.92 3.12 -9.96
CA LEU A 104 15.77 4.31 -10.00
C LEU A 104 17.15 4.13 -9.33
N ARG A 105 17.58 2.91 -9.02
CA ARG A 105 18.90 2.65 -8.38
C ARG A 105 20.09 3.28 -9.13
N ASN A 106 19.98 3.38 -10.46
CA ASN A 106 21.02 3.91 -11.33
C ASN A 106 20.73 5.34 -11.81
N ALA A 107 19.74 6.05 -11.21
CA ALA A 107 19.46 7.44 -11.61
C ALA A 107 20.71 8.31 -11.39
N ALA A 108 21.11 9.02 -12.44
CA ALA A 108 22.32 9.84 -12.47
C ALA A 108 22.03 11.35 -12.40
N SER A 109 20.77 11.75 -12.53
CA SER A 109 20.34 13.15 -12.53
C SER A 109 18.99 13.34 -11.86
N LEU A 110 18.69 14.57 -11.44
CA LEU A 110 17.36 14.95 -10.95
C LEU A 110 16.28 14.68 -12.02
N ALA A 111 16.60 14.89 -13.29
CA ALA A 111 15.69 14.64 -14.39
C ALA A 111 15.25 13.17 -14.50
N ASP A 112 16.09 12.21 -14.08
CA ASP A 112 15.71 10.79 -14.03
C ASP A 112 14.63 10.56 -12.96
N ILE A 113 14.72 11.26 -11.83
CA ILE A 113 13.71 11.23 -10.75
C ILE A 113 12.42 11.90 -11.22
N GLU A 114 12.52 13.10 -11.82
CA GLU A 114 11.37 13.85 -12.35
C GLU A 114 10.64 13.09 -13.46
N GLY A 115 11.37 12.36 -14.27
CA GLY A 115 10.82 11.55 -15.37
C GLY A 115 10.25 10.19 -14.94
N PHE A 116 10.32 9.82 -13.67
CA PHE A 116 9.77 8.56 -13.20
C PHE A 116 8.23 8.60 -13.16
N PRO A 117 7.52 7.57 -13.69
CA PRO A 117 6.07 7.59 -13.81
C PRO A 117 5.40 7.25 -12.47
N LEU A 118 5.17 8.23 -11.61
CA LEU A 118 4.34 8.11 -10.40
C LEU A 118 2.86 8.33 -10.69
N ASP A 119 2.01 8.01 -9.73
CA ASP A 119 0.58 8.27 -9.81
C ASP A 119 0.31 9.78 -9.81
N ASP A 120 -0.49 10.22 -10.78
CA ASP A 120 -1.08 11.54 -10.73
C ASP A 120 -2.42 11.45 -9.98
N ILE A 121 -2.52 12.14 -8.85
CA ILE A 121 -3.74 12.19 -8.05
C ILE A 121 -4.91 12.77 -8.86
N ALA A 122 -4.64 13.63 -9.85
CA ALA A 122 -5.66 14.17 -10.74
C ALA A 122 -6.25 13.10 -11.68
N ALA A 123 -5.55 11.98 -11.88
CA ALA A 123 -6.05 10.82 -12.62
C ALA A 123 -7.05 9.97 -11.82
N LEU A 124 -7.23 10.25 -10.54
CA LEU A 124 -8.15 9.49 -9.68
C LEU A 124 -9.54 10.13 -9.64
N ASP A 125 -10.54 9.28 -9.55
CA ASP A 125 -11.95 9.68 -9.37
C ASP A 125 -12.44 9.32 -7.96
N PHE A 126 -12.70 10.34 -7.18
CA PHE A 126 -13.19 10.25 -5.81
C PHE A 126 -14.71 10.48 -5.70
N SER A 127 -15.43 10.62 -6.81
CA SER A 127 -16.85 11.04 -6.83
C SER A 127 -17.77 10.10 -6.06
N LYS A 128 -17.44 8.81 -6.00
CA LYS A 128 -18.25 7.78 -5.31
C LYS A 128 -17.96 7.67 -3.80
N MET A 129 -16.86 8.26 -3.31
CA MET A 129 -16.41 8.05 -1.92
C MET A 129 -17.41 8.52 -0.88
N ALA A 130 -17.98 9.72 -1.07
CA ALA A 130 -18.90 10.30 -0.09
C ALA A 130 -20.20 9.48 0.06
N ALA A 131 -20.72 8.94 -1.04
CA ALA A 131 -21.91 8.09 -1.02
C ALA A 131 -21.62 6.76 -0.33
N ALA A 132 -20.51 6.09 -0.69
CA ALA A 132 -20.08 4.85 -0.07
C ALA A 132 -19.79 5.00 1.43
N ALA A 133 -19.16 6.10 1.85
CA ALA A 133 -18.92 6.39 3.25
C ALA A 133 -20.23 6.51 4.04
N ARG A 134 -21.23 7.22 3.51
CA ARG A 134 -22.54 7.34 4.14
C ARG A 134 -23.24 5.99 4.26
N GLU A 135 -23.19 5.16 3.23
CA GLU A 135 -23.77 3.80 3.25
C GLU A 135 -23.10 2.93 4.34
N HIS A 136 -21.77 2.91 4.39
CA HIS A 136 -21.05 2.15 5.42
C HIS A 136 -21.37 2.67 6.83
N HIS A 137 -21.40 3.98 7.04
CA HIS A 137 -21.74 4.57 8.35
C HIS A 137 -23.19 4.28 8.74
N ALA A 138 -24.16 4.31 7.81
CA ALA A 138 -25.54 3.93 8.08
C ALA A 138 -25.68 2.45 8.49
N ALA A 139 -24.80 1.59 7.97
CA ALA A 139 -24.69 0.19 8.36
C ALA A 139 -23.84 -0.06 9.62
N GLY A 140 -23.44 1.01 10.34
CA GLY A 140 -22.63 0.91 11.57
C GLY A 140 -21.18 0.47 11.35
N ARG A 141 -20.67 0.55 10.13
CA ARG A 141 -19.30 0.16 9.74
C ARG A 141 -18.36 1.35 9.77
N VAL A 142 -17.10 1.10 10.10
CA VAL A 142 -16.02 2.09 9.98
C VAL A 142 -15.49 2.10 8.55
N VAL A 143 -15.17 3.27 8.06
CA VAL A 143 -14.43 3.43 6.81
C VAL A 143 -12.98 3.80 7.10
N GLY A 144 -12.08 3.30 6.28
CA GLY A 144 -10.65 3.59 6.34
C GLY A 144 -10.08 3.78 4.96
N GLY A 145 -8.94 4.45 4.89
CA GLY A 145 -8.17 4.61 3.69
C GLY A 145 -6.72 4.20 3.94
N TRP A 146 -6.04 3.81 2.88
CA TRP A 146 -4.62 3.57 2.88
C TRP A 146 -3.94 4.65 2.04
N VAL A 147 -3.03 5.38 2.66
CA VAL A 147 -2.26 6.44 1.98
C VAL A 147 -0.83 6.00 1.62
N GLY A 148 -0.54 4.73 1.82
CA GLY A 148 0.78 4.15 1.59
C GLY A 148 1.78 4.50 2.70
N HIS A 149 3.02 4.11 2.46
CA HIS A 149 4.18 4.45 3.27
C HIS A 149 5.07 5.38 2.44
N ILE A 150 4.91 6.69 2.57
CA ILE A 150 5.61 7.69 1.75
C ILE A 150 7.12 7.42 1.70
N TYR A 151 7.75 7.30 2.86
CA TYR A 151 9.18 7.01 2.98
C TYR A 151 9.55 5.64 2.40
N GLU A 152 8.76 4.59 2.70
CA GLU A 152 9.04 3.23 2.24
C GLU A 152 8.93 3.13 0.73
N ASN A 153 7.88 3.66 0.14
CA ASN A 153 7.71 3.69 -1.31
C ASN A 153 8.86 4.45 -2.00
N ALA A 154 9.30 5.57 -1.41
CA ALA A 154 10.38 6.37 -1.97
C ALA A 154 11.71 5.57 -2.01
N TRP A 155 12.11 4.94 -0.90
CA TRP A 155 13.35 4.16 -0.91
C TRP A 155 13.24 2.87 -1.72
N GLN A 156 12.06 2.23 -1.80
CA GLN A 156 11.86 1.07 -2.68
C GLN A 156 12.01 1.45 -4.16
N ILE A 157 11.57 2.63 -4.55
CA ILE A 157 11.71 3.14 -5.91
C ILE A 157 13.15 3.58 -6.21
N ARG A 158 13.81 4.29 -5.27
CA ARG A 158 15.13 4.89 -5.47
C ARG A 158 16.29 3.94 -5.22
N GLY A 159 16.16 3.05 -4.25
CA GLY A 159 17.21 2.28 -3.59
C GLY A 159 17.40 2.78 -2.16
N TYR A 160 17.54 1.86 -1.21
CA TYR A 160 17.59 2.22 0.20
C TYR A 160 18.78 3.12 0.55
N GLU A 161 19.99 2.70 0.14
CA GLU A 161 21.23 3.46 0.37
C GLU A 161 21.24 4.76 -0.42
N GLU A 162 20.88 4.71 -1.69
CA GLU A 162 20.80 5.88 -2.58
C GLU A 162 19.83 6.93 -2.04
N PHE A 163 18.68 6.51 -1.52
CA PHE A 163 17.70 7.43 -0.96
C PHE A 163 18.18 8.08 0.35
N LEU A 164 18.88 7.34 1.21
CA LEU A 164 19.53 7.89 2.40
C LEU A 164 20.60 8.93 2.03
N LEU A 165 21.43 8.62 1.03
CA LEU A 165 22.44 9.56 0.51
C LEU A 165 21.77 10.78 -0.12
N ASP A 166 20.70 10.60 -0.88
CA ASP A 166 19.95 11.71 -1.48
C ASP A 166 19.41 12.67 -0.39
N MET A 167 18.86 12.16 0.71
CA MET A 167 18.38 13.01 1.79
C MET A 167 19.49 13.86 2.44
N MET A 168 20.74 13.38 2.45
CA MET A 168 21.87 14.06 3.07
C MET A 168 22.65 14.95 2.10
N GLU A 169 22.92 14.45 0.90
CA GLU A 169 23.87 15.08 -0.03
C GLU A 169 23.17 15.76 -1.22
N ARG A 170 21.96 15.31 -1.55
CA ARG A 170 21.17 15.75 -2.70
C ARG A 170 19.71 15.98 -2.33
N PRO A 171 19.39 16.81 -1.32
CA PRO A 171 18.04 16.91 -0.76
C PRO A 171 16.95 17.19 -1.80
N ALA A 172 17.27 17.93 -2.89
CA ALA A 172 16.34 18.16 -3.98
C ALA A 172 15.86 16.88 -4.67
N TRP A 173 16.66 15.80 -4.68
CA TRP A 173 16.26 14.51 -5.25
C TRP A 173 15.24 13.80 -4.34
N ALA A 174 15.53 13.80 -3.04
CA ALA A 174 14.60 13.23 -2.06
C ALA A 174 13.28 14.01 -2.01
N GLU A 175 13.34 15.35 -2.00
CA GLU A 175 12.16 16.22 -2.04
C GLU A 175 11.34 16.00 -3.31
N CYS A 176 11.98 15.87 -4.48
CA CYS A 176 11.30 15.58 -5.73
C CYS A 176 10.53 14.26 -5.67
N LEU A 177 11.12 13.20 -5.11
CA LEU A 177 10.47 11.90 -5.02
C LEU A 177 9.35 11.86 -3.97
N LEU A 178 9.56 12.52 -2.82
CA LEU A 178 8.56 12.57 -1.73
C LEU A 178 7.39 13.50 -2.01
N GLY A 179 7.59 14.52 -2.83
CA GLY A 179 6.57 15.55 -3.16
C GLY A 179 5.63 15.16 -4.30
N ARG A 180 5.81 14.00 -4.90
CA ARG A 180 5.03 13.50 -6.05
C ARG A 180 4.15 12.34 -5.65
#